data_d534e66473ddaab474d0a520cc0b1948
#
_entry.id   d534e66473ddaab474d0a520cc0b1948
#
_cell.length_a   1.000
_cell.length_b   1.000
_cell.length_c   1.000
_cell.angle_alpha   90.00
_cell.angle_beta   90.00
_cell.angle_gamma   90.00
#
_symmetry.space_group_name_H-M   'P 1'
#
loop_
_entity.id
_entity.type
_entity.pdbx_description
1 polymer ?
#
loop_
_entity_poly.entity_id
_entity_poly.type
_entity_poly.pdbx_seq_one_letter_code
_entity_poly.pdbx_strand_id
1 'polypeptide(L)'
;EEKVLIFSKTGGFRHGSIAAGIMAVEKLGAENGFKVDATEDASFFSEETLSQYSSVIFMNTTGDILDGAQQADFERYIQAGGGFVGVHAATDTEYEWPWYNKLVGAYFLGHPKVQDAKLNILDKGHASTESLEDTWIKKDEWYNFKDMNPDVNVLIEIDETSYEGGTNGEHHPIAWYHDYDGGRAFYTEMGHTDE
;
A
#
# COMPACT_ATOMS: atom_id res chain seq x y z
N GLU A 1 0.33 11.06 21.57
CA GLU A 1 1.21 9.99 21.11
C GLU A 1 0.66 9.48 19.77
N GLU A 2 1.48 9.47 18.72
CA GLU A 2 1.04 8.99 17.40
C GLU A 2 0.66 7.52 17.45
N LYS A 3 -0.39 7.16 16.71
CA LYS A 3 -0.91 5.81 16.67
C LYS A 3 -1.30 5.45 15.22
N VAL A 4 -0.94 4.27 14.77
CA VAL A 4 -1.31 3.74 13.45
C VAL A 4 -2.15 2.48 13.58
N LEU A 5 -3.07 2.29 12.64
CA LEU A 5 -3.89 1.09 12.54
C LEU A 5 -3.41 0.23 11.38
N ILE A 6 -3.09 -1.02 11.62
CA ILE A 6 -2.88 -2.01 10.56
C ILE A 6 -4.19 -2.77 10.35
N PHE A 7 -4.69 -2.76 9.13
CA PHE A 7 -5.86 -3.50 8.70
C PHE A 7 -5.45 -4.58 7.69
N SER A 8 -5.73 -5.84 8.00
CA SER A 8 -5.28 -7.00 7.20
C SER A 8 -6.40 -7.99 6.88
N LYS A 9 -7.65 -7.51 6.81
CA LYS A 9 -8.79 -8.33 6.39
C LYS A 9 -8.64 -8.76 4.93
N THR A 10 -8.93 -10.02 4.64
CA THR A 10 -8.87 -10.60 3.30
C THR A 10 -10.23 -11.18 2.91
N GLY A 11 -10.82 -10.64 1.84
CA GLY A 11 -12.00 -11.22 1.19
C GLY A 11 -11.64 -12.21 0.08
N GLY A 12 -10.40 -12.17 -0.41
CA GLY A 12 -9.81 -13.03 -1.42
C GLY A 12 -8.60 -13.81 -0.89
N PHE A 13 -7.51 -13.82 -1.67
CA PHE A 13 -6.26 -14.50 -1.30
C PHE A 13 -5.66 -13.91 -0.02
N ARG A 14 -5.17 -14.79 0.87
CA ARG A 14 -4.47 -14.36 2.10
C ARG A 14 -2.97 -14.63 1.99
N HIS A 15 -2.19 -13.56 2.00
CA HIS A 15 -0.73 -13.63 1.94
C HIS A 15 -0.12 -14.13 3.25
N GLY A 16 0.88 -15.01 3.14
CA GLY A 16 1.63 -15.52 4.29
C GLY A 16 2.43 -14.43 5.02
N SER A 17 2.87 -13.41 4.29
CA SER A 17 3.68 -12.29 4.80
C SER A 17 2.95 -11.29 5.71
N ILE A 18 1.61 -11.40 5.89
CA ILE A 18 0.84 -10.49 6.75
C ILE A 18 1.43 -10.45 8.17
N ALA A 19 1.73 -11.61 8.76
CA ALA A 19 2.27 -11.65 10.11
C ALA A 19 3.65 -10.98 10.21
N ALA A 20 4.53 -11.22 9.25
CA ALA A 20 5.85 -10.60 9.18
C ALA A 20 5.73 -9.07 9.01
N GLY A 21 4.80 -8.61 8.15
CA GLY A 21 4.51 -7.20 7.94
C GLY A 21 4.01 -6.49 9.21
N ILE A 22 3.09 -7.11 9.95
CA ILE A 22 2.61 -6.59 11.24
C ILE A 22 3.77 -6.44 12.22
N MET A 23 4.57 -7.49 12.41
CA MET A 23 5.75 -7.46 13.29
C MET A 23 6.77 -6.39 12.89
N ALA A 24 6.98 -6.19 11.59
CA ALA A 24 7.87 -5.16 11.09
C ALA A 24 7.39 -3.75 11.47
N VAL A 25 6.10 -3.46 11.29
CA VAL A 25 5.52 -2.15 11.66
C VAL A 25 5.49 -1.94 13.18
N GLU A 26 5.20 -2.98 13.97
CA GLU A 26 5.29 -2.92 15.44
C GLU A 26 6.70 -2.60 15.90
N LYS A 27 7.72 -3.21 15.28
CA LYS A 27 9.13 -2.91 15.56
C LYS A 27 9.45 -1.46 15.20
N LEU A 28 9.03 -0.98 14.03
CA LEU A 28 9.19 0.43 13.64
C LEU A 28 8.52 1.38 14.63
N GLY A 29 7.33 1.04 15.13
CA GLY A 29 6.64 1.80 16.16
C GLY A 29 7.44 1.91 17.45
N ALA A 30 7.99 0.78 17.92
CA ALA A 30 8.82 0.75 19.13
C ALA A 30 10.13 1.56 18.96
N GLU A 31 10.74 1.55 17.78
CA GLU A 31 11.98 2.26 17.48
C GLU A 31 11.77 3.76 17.24
N ASN A 32 10.58 4.17 16.78
CA ASN A 32 10.30 5.55 16.37
C ASN A 32 9.23 6.26 17.23
N GLY A 33 8.72 5.61 18.29
CA GLY A 33 7.87 6.26 19.27
C GLY A 33 6.41 6.44 18.85
N PHE A 34 5.86 5.55 18.01
CA PHE A 34 4.43 5.49 17.71
C PHE A 34 3.82 4.16 18.11
N LYS A 35 2.54 4.17 18.45
CA LYS A 35 1.78 2.94 18.77
C LYS A 35 1.19 2.30 17.54
N VAL A 36 1.03 0.97 17.61
CA VAL A 36 0.47 0.16 16.53
C VAL A 36 -0.65 -0.70 17.09
N ASP A 37 -1.83 -0.61 16.47
CA ASP A 37 -2.89 -1.59 16.61
C ASP A 37 -3.02 -2.37 15.31
N ALA A 38 -3.30 -3.67 15.39
CA ALA A 38 -3.55 -4.53 14.22
C ALA A 38 -4.91 -5.20 14.36
N THR A 39 -5.69 -5.21 13.26
CA THR A 39 -7.02 -5.80 13.24
C THR A 39 -7.40 -6.34 11.86
N GLU A 40 -8.31 -7.32 11.86
CA GLU A 40 -9.05 -7.77 10.67
C GLU A 40 -10.54 -7.40 10.78
N ASP A 41 -10.93 -6.76 11.88
CA ASP A 41 -12.31 -6.38 12.17
C ASP A 41 -12.67 -5.06 11.48
N ALA A 42 -13.52 -5.12 10.47
CA ALA A 42 -13.99 -3.96 9.74
C ALA A 42 -14.83 -2.99 10.59
N SER A 43 -15.30 -3.38 11.77
CA SER A 43 -16.01 -2.48 12.69
C SER A 43 -15.13 -1.35 13.23
N PHE A 44 -13.80 -1.45 13.08
CA PHE A 44 -12.87 -0.36 13.37
C PHE A 44 -13.04 0.83 12.41
N PHE A 45 -13.66 0.64 11.26
CA PHE A 45 -13.93 1.69 10.28
C PHE A 45 -15.19 2.48 10.65
N SER A 46 -15.09 3.23 11.74
CA SER A 46 -16.04 4.25 12.19
C SER A 46 -15.31 5.57 12.43
N GLU A 47 -15.97 6.72 12.26
CA GLU A 47 -15.35 8.03 12.51
C GLU A 47 -14.72 8.12 13.90
N GLU A 48 -15.42 7.62 14.93
CA GLU A 48 -14.94 7.63 16.32
C GLU A 48 -13.63 6.85 16.47
N THR A 49 -13.56 5.66 15.89
CA THR A 49 -12.37 4.81 16.00
C THR A 49 -11.23 5.33 15.14
N LEU A 50 -11.49 5.65 13.86
CA LEU A 50 -10.47 6.12 12.91
C LEU A 50 -9.82 7.43 13.35
N SER A 51 -10.56 8.32 14.01
CA SER A 51 -10.02 9.59 14.51
C SER A 51 -8.89 9.45 15.53
N GLN A 52 -8.69 8.25 16.07
CA GLN A 52 -7.62 7.95 17.02
C GLN A 52 -6.27 7.64 16.33
N TYR A 53 -6.27 7.46 15.01
CA TYR A 53 -5.10 7.06 14.24
C TYR A 53 -4.62 8.15 13.29
N SER A 54 -3.31 8.37 13.26
CA SER A 54 -2.67 9.29 12.32
C SER A 54 -2.55 8.68 10.91
N SER A 55 -2.53 7.34 10.83
CA SER A 55 -2.48 6.60 9.56
C SER A 55 -3.15 5.23 9.68
N VAL A 56 -3.74 4.78 8.58
CA VAL A 56 -4.28 3.43 8.40
C VAL A 56 -3.46 2.70 7.34
N ILE A 57 -2.96 1.51 7.68
CA ILE A 57 -2.12 0.68 6.81
C ILE A 57 -2.95 -0.51 6.34
N PHE A 58 -3.22 -0.60 5.03
CA PHE A 58 -3.79 -1.80 4.42
C PHE A 58 -2.65 -2.78 4.13
N MET A 59 -2.49 -3.76 5.02
CA MET A 59 -1.43 -4.75 4.96
C MET A 59 -1.92 -6.01 4.23
N ASN A 60 -1.65 -6.11 2.94
CA ASN A 60 -2.05 -7.25 2.11
C ASN A 60 -3.57 -7.56 2.18
N THR A 61 -4.40 -6.53 2.24
CA THR A 61 -5.85 -6.68 2.10
C THR A 61 -6.19 -7.21 0.71
N THR A 62 -7.28 -7.94 0.55
CA THR A 62 -7.77 -8.43 -0.74
C THR A 62 -9.30 -8.48 -0.78
N GLY A 63 -9.88 -8.20 -1.96
CA GLY A 63 -11.31 -8.30 -2.19
C GLY A 63 -12.12 -7.19 -1.52
N ASP A 64 -13.43 -7.41 -1.38
CA ASP A 64 -14.34 -6.49 -0.73
C ASP A 64 -14.26 -6.68 0.79
N ILE A 65 -13.81 -5.67 1.51
CA ILE A 65 -13.48 -5.75 2.93
C ILE A 65 -14.24 -4.77 3.81
N LEU A 66 -14.86 -3.74 3.22
CA LEU A 66 -15.65 -2.72 3.90
C LEU A 66 -17.05 -2.65 3.30
N ASP A 67 -18.05 -2.46 4.14
CA ASP A 67 -19.40 -2.11 3.68
C ASP A 67 -19.52 -0.60 3.38
N GLY A 68 -20.63 -0.18 2.77
CA GLY A 68 -20.82 1.20 2.34
C GLY A 68 -20.79 2.23 3.47
N ALA A 69 -21.16 1.88 4.70
CA ALA A 69 -21.06 2.78 5.84
C ALA A 69 -19.59 2.94 6.28
N GLN A 70 -18.85 1.83 6.34
CA GLN A 70 -17.43 1.82 6.65
C GLN A 70 -16.60 2.55 5.59
N GLN A 71 -16.93 2.39 4.30
CA GLN A 71 -16.33 3.13 3.21
C GLN A 71 -16.55 4.65 3.39
N ALA A 72 -17.78 5.08 3.69
CA ALA A 72 -18.08 6.48 3.92
C ALA A 72 -17.34 7.07 5.14
N ASP A 73 -17.19 6.31 6.22
CA ASP A 73 -16.42 6.72 7.39
C ASP A 73 -14.94 6.84 7.08
N PHE A 74 -14.41 5.94 6.27
CA PHE A 74 -13.02 6.00 5.83
C PHE A 74 -12.76 7.18 4.88
N GLU A 75 -13.68 7.50 3.96
CA GLU A 75 -13.60 8.72 3.14
C GLU A 75 -13.50 9.97 4.03
N ARG A 76 -14.37 10.09 5.04
CA ARG A 76 -14.34 11.22 5.97
C ARG A 76 -13.06 11.31 6.77
N TYR A 77 -12.50 10.17 7.18
CA TYR A 77 -11.19 10.12 7.85
C TYR A 77 -10.07 10.69 6.96
N ILE A 78 -10.00 10.30 5.69
CA ILE A 78 -9.04 10.84 4.73
C ILE A 78 -9.28 12.33 4.49
N GLN A 79 -10.53 12.75 4.29
CA GLN A 79 -10.92 14.16 4.10
C GLN A 79 -10.55 15.04 5.29
N ALA A 80 -10.51 14.48 6.49
CA ALA A 80 -10.07 15.18 7.70
C ALA A 80 -8.53 15.26 7.83
N GLY A 81 -7.77 14.77 6.85
CA GLY A 81 -6.29 14.81 6.84
C GLY A 81 -5.64 13.49 7.25
N GLY A 82 -6.38 12.41 7.34
CA GLY A 82 -5.86 11.08 7.67
C GLY A 82 -4.82 10.57 6.67
N GLY A 83 -3.92 9.70 7.14
CA GLY A 83 -2.91 9.04 6.30
C GLY A 83 -3.35 7.64 5.88
N PHE A 84 -2.99 7.24 4.66
CA PHE A 84 -3.18 5.91 4.12
C PHE A 84 -1.85 5.32 3.65
N VAL A 85 -1.61 4.05 3.98
CA VAL A 85 -0.51 3.26 3.43
C VAL A 85 -1.07 1.96 2.86
N GLY A 86 -0.82 1.69 1.59
CA GLY A 86 -1.12 0.42 0.95
C GLY A 86 0.14 -0.42 0.77
N VAL A 87 0.06 -1.69 1.15
CA VAL A 87 1.16 -2.67 0.97
C VAL A 87 0.67 -3.79 0.06
N HIS A 88 1.43 -4.04 -1.01
CA HIS A 88 1.28 -5.13 -1.96
C HIS A 88 -0.18 -5.32 -2.43
N ALA A 89 -0.90 -6.30 -1.87
CA ALA A 89 -2.27 -6.62 -2.25
C ALA A 89 -3.32 -5.55 -1.89
N ALA A 90 -2.93 -4.43 -1.28
CA ALA A 90 -3.85 -3.30 -1.12
C ALA A 90 -4.42 -2.79 -2.45
N THR A 91 -3.76 -3.04 -3.58
CA THR A 91 -4.28 -2.79 -4.94
C THR A 91 -5.23 -3.88 -5.46
N ASP A 92 -5.25 -5.07 -4.84
CA ASP A 92 -6.18 -6.18 -5.10
C ASP A 92 -7.41 -6.13 -4.19
N THR A 93 -7.92 -4.93 -3.96
CA THR A 93 -8.90 -4.61 -2.91
C THR A 93 -9.92 -3.62 -3.46
N GLU A 94 -11.21 -3.78 -3.11
CA GLU A 94 -12.28 -2.81 -3.34
C GLU A 94 -12.41 -2.35 -4.81
N TYR A 95 -12.49 -3.27 -5.75
CA TYR A 95 -12.54 -2.98 -7.18
C TYR A 95 -13.76 -2.18 -7.65
N GLU A 96 -14.84 -2.22 -6.90
CA GLU A 96 -16.09 -1.51 -7.21
C GLU A 96 -16.18 -0.12 -6.51
N TRP A 97 -15.08 0.34 -5.92
CA TRP A 97 -15.01 1.62 -5.22
C TRP A 97 -14.01 2.58 -5.89
N PRO A 98 -14.45 3.39 -6.88
CA PRO A 98 -13.55 4.26 -7.65
C PRO A 98 -12.79 5.29 -6.81
N TRP A 99 -13.37 5.74 -5.70
CA TRP A 99 -12.67 6.62 -4.75
C TRP A 99 -11.43 5.93 -4.16
N TYR A 100 -11.56 4.66 -3.78
CA TYR A 100 -10.44 3.87 -3.27
C TYR A 100 -9.35 3.65 -4.34
N ASN A 101 -9.72 3.42 -5.59
CA ASN A 101 -8.75 3.34 -6.69
C ASN A 101 -7.86 4.59 -6.74
N LYS A 102 -8.48 5.78 -6.61
CA LYS A 102 -7.74 7.04 -6.60
C LYS A 102 -6.85 7.20 -5.37
N LEU A 103 -7.29 6.71 -4.21
CA LEU A 103 -6.52 6.73 -2.97
C LEU A 103 -5.30 5.80 -3.06
N VAL A 104 -5.50 4.52 -3.38
CA VAL A 104 -4.40 3.54 -3.44
C VAL A 104 -3.51 3.73 -4.66
N GLY A 105 -4.04 4.31 -5.74
CA GLY A 105 -3.32 4.75 -6.91
C GLY A 105 -3.36 3.83 -8.13
N ALA A 106 -3.78 2.57 -7.96
CA ALA A 106 -3.95 1.61 -9.07
C ALA A 106 -4.77 0.41 -8.61
N TYR A 107 -5.21 -0.41 -9.55
CA TYR A 107 -5.72 -1.74 -9.27
C TYR A 107 -4.79 -2.83 -9.84
N PHE A 108 -4.69 -3.93 -9.10
CA PHE A 108 -4.02 -5.15 -9.53
C PHE A 108 -4.69 -5.72 -10.80
N LEU A 109 -3.87 -6.14 -11.76
CA LEU A 109 -4.32 -6.81 -12.98
C LEU A 109 -3.91 -8.28 -13.02
N GLY A 110 -2.73 -8.61 -12.51
CA GLY A 110 -2.15 -9.94 -12.55
C GLY A 110 -0.67 -9.88 -12.18
N HIS A 111 -0.03 -11.05 -12.11
CA HIS A 111 1.40 -11.15 -11.80
C HIS A 111 2.03 -12.37 -12.47
N PRO A 112 3.32 -12.31 -12.87
CA PRO A 112 4.12 -13.49 -13.18
C PRO A 112 4.56 -14.22 -11.90
N LYS A 113 5.41 -15.25 -12.06
CA LYS A 113 6.05 -15.93 -10.91
C LYS A 113 6.93 -14.97 -10.10
N VAL A 114 7.12 -15.28 -8.82
CA VAL A 114 8.11 -14.63 -7.94
C VAL A 114 9.50 -14.76 -8.56
N GLN A 115 10.22 -13.64 -8.71
CA GLN A 115 11.52 -13.56 -9.38
C GLN A 115 12.28 -12.31 -9.00
N ASP A 116 13.59 -12.30 -9.28
CA ASP A 116 14.40 -11.09 -9.16
C ASP A 116 14.04 -10.09 -10.27
N ALA A 117 14.04 -8.81 -9.91
CA ALA A 117 13.94 -7.71 -10.85
C ALA A 117 14.79 -6.53 -10.42
N LYS A 118 15.12 -5.67 -11.38
CA LYS A 118 15.83 -4.42 -11.15
C LYS A 118 14.83 -3.31 -10.90
N LEU A 119 15.00 -2.63 -9.79
CA LEU A 119 14.24 -1.44 -9.41
C LEU A 119 15.08 -0.20 -9.65
N ASN A 120 14.47 0.83 -10.22
CA ASN A 120 15.08 2.14 -10.42
C ASN A 120 14.45 3.14 -9.44
N ILE A 121 15.28 3.76 -8.60
CA ILE A 121 14.85 4.77 -7.62
C ILE A 121 14.80 6.12 -8.34
N LEU A 122 13.61 6.67 -8.54
CA LEU A 122 13.40 7.89 -9.32
C LEU A 122 13.49 9.16 -8.47
N ASP A 123 13.01 9.09 -7.23
CA ASP A 123 13.04 10.23 -6.30
C ASP A 123 13.77 9.83 -5.02
N LYS A 124 14.93 10.42 -4.79
CA LYS A 124 15.73 10.26 -3.56
C LYS A 124 15.55 11.42 -2.56
N GLY A 125 14.67 12.35 -2.88
CA GLY A 125 14.28 13.43 -1.98
C GLY A 125 13.20 13.04 -0.96
N HIS A 126 12.52 11.92 -1.19
CA HIS A 126 11.49 11.42 -0.30
C HIS A 126 12.10 10.55 0.83
N ALA A 127 11.59 10.71 2.06
CA ALA A 127 12.13 10.02 3.25
C ALA A 127 12.17 8.48 3.12
N SER A 128 11.23 7.88 2.35
CA SER A 128 11.19 6.42 2.14
C SER A 128 12.29 5.90 1.19
N THR A 129 12.94 6.77 0.43
CA THR A 129 13.89 6.39 -0.63
C THR A 129 15.24 7.06 -0.50
N GLU A 130 15.40 8.03 0.40
CA GLU A 130 16.65 8.80 0.57
C GLU A 130 17.87 7.95 0.88
N SER A 131 17.70 6.82 1.57
CA SER A 131 18.78 5.90 1.95
C SER A 131 19.04 4.78 0.92
N LEU A 132 18.22 4.68 -0.12
CA LEU A 132 18.37 3.63 -1.14
C LEU A 132 19.43 4.02 -2.17
N GLU A 133 20.11 3.03 -2.75
CA GLU A 133 20.97 3.23 -3.93
C GLU A 133 20.11 3.58 -5.16
N ASP A 134 20.72 4.06 -6.25
CA ASP A 134 19.98 4.45 -7.47
C ASP A 134 19.26 3.26 -8.12
N THR A 135 19.78 2.06 -7.90
CA THR A 135 19.20 0.80 -8.37
C THR A 135 19.23 -0.25 -7.28
N TRP A 136 18.21 -1.11 -7.26
CA TRP A 136 18.09 -2.19 -6.30
C TRP A 136 17.63 -3.47 -7.02
N ILE A 137 18.31 -4.58 -6.78
CA ILE A 137 17.86 -5.90 -7.24
C ILE A 137 17.12 -6.56 -6.08
N LYS A 138 15.84 -6.84 -6.28
CA LYS A 138 15.00 -7.46 -5.26
C LYS A 138 14.20 -8.62 -5.86
N LYS A 139 13.99 -9.65 -5.07
CA LYS A 139 13.11 -10.76 -5.37
C LYS A 139 11.76 -10.53 -4.71
N ASP A 140 10.71 -10.49 -5.50
CA ASP A 140 9.33 -10.40 -5.00
C ASP A 140 8.35 -10.93 -6.06
N GLU A 141 7.04 -10.83 -5.79
CA GLU A 141 5.97 -11.03 -6.75
C GLU A 141 5.60 -9.69 -7.38
N TRP A 142 5.89 -9.52 -8.67
CA TRP A 142 5.74 -8.23 -9.34
C TRP A 142 4.37 -8.10 -9.99
N TYR A 143 3.57 -7.16 -9.50
CA TYR A 143 2.23 -6.90 -10.00
C TYR A 143 2.24 -6.10 -11.30
N ASN A 144 1.38 -6.50 -12.23
CA ASN A 144 0.93 -5.63 -13.31
C ASN A 144 -0.32 -4.89 -12.85
N PHE A 145 -0.43 -3.62 -13.20
CA PHE A 145 -1.49 -2.73 -12.77
C PHE A 145 -2.41 -2.30 -13.91
N LYS A 146 -3.65 -1.99 -13.56
CA LYS A 146 -4.64 -1.29 -14.38
C LYS A 146 -5.17 -0.08 -13.62
N ASP A 147 -5.86 0.82 -14.35
CA ASP A 147 -6.53 1.99 -13.78
C ASP A 147 -5.60 2.85 -12.89
N MET A 148 -4.37 3.04 -13.37
CA MET A 148 -3.34 3.83 -12.69
C MET A 148 -3.79 5.29 -12.57
N ASN A 149 -3.73 5.85 -11.36
CA ASN A 149 -3.95 7.26 -11.11
C ASN A 149 -2.76 8.08 -11.65
N PRO A 150 -2.96 8.97 -12.64
CA PRO A 150 -1.87 9.74 -13.22
C PRO A 150 -1.30 10.83 -12.31
N ASP A 151 -1.98 11.12 -11.19
CA ASP A 151 -1.61 12.22 -10.28
C ASP A 151 -0.66 11.76 -9.16
N VAL A 152 -0.22 10.49 -9.16
CA VAL A 152 0.72 9.99 -8.17
C VAL A 152 2.16 10.45 -8.45
N ASN A 153 2.93 10.67 -7.40
CA ASN A 153 4.36 10.92 -7.46
C ASN A 153 5.10 9.59 -7.36
N VAL A 154 5.70 9.15 -8.46
CA VAL A 154 6.38 7.86 -8.53
C VAL A 154 7.74 7.94 -7.83
N LEU A 155 7.98 7.01 -6.91
CA LEU A 155 9.24 6.88 -6.16
C LEU A 155 10.15 5.81 -6.77
N ILE A 156 9.58 4.68 -7.16
CA ILE A 156 10.32 3.52 -7.68
C ILE A 156 9.58 2.96 -8.88
N GLU A 157 10.31 2.69 -9.96
CA GLU A 157 9.85 1.91 -11.11
C GLU A 157 10.62 0.59 -11.20
N ILE A 158 9.94 -0.44 -11.71
CA ILE A 158 10.57 -1.71 -12.06
C ILE A 158 10.98 -1.70 -13.53
N ASP A 159 12.18 -2.18 -13.83
CA ASP A 159 12.68 -2.35 -15.18
C ASP A 159 12.14 -3.67 -15.78
N GLU A 160 11.12 -3.58 -16.63
CA GLU A 160 10.50 -4.77 -17.25
C GLU A 160 11.46 -5.57 -18.15
N THR A 161 12.59 -4.99 -18.56
CA THR A 161 13.60 -5.73 -19.32
C THR A 161 14.44 -6.67 -18.43
N SER A 162 14.35 -6.51 -17.11
CA SER A 162 15.12 -7.27 -16.13
C SER A 162 14.44 -8.55 -15.63
N TYR A 163 13.16 -8.76 -15.95
CA TYR A 163 12.36 -9.90 -15.51
C TYR A 163 11.34 -10.32 -16.56
N GLU A 164 10.60 -11.43 -16.34
CA GLU A 164 9.62 -11.95 -17.27
C GLU A 164 8.18 -11.67 -16.80
N GLY A 165 7.31 -11.23 -17.73
CA GLY A 165 5.86 -11.13 -17.52
C GLY A 165 5.35 -9.76 -17.12
N GLY A 166 6.16 -8.71 -17.22
CA GLY A 166 5.71 -7.32 -17.11
C GLY A 166 4.82 -6.93 -18.30
N THR A 167 3.78 -6.15 -18.07
CA THR A 167 2.81 -5.69 -19.07
C THR A 167 2.45 -4.21 -18.98
N ASN A 168 3.08 -3.45 -18.08
CA ASN A 168 2.88 -2.01 -17.96
C ASN A 168 3.80 -1.18 -18.88
N GLY A 169 4.88 -1.78 -19.41
CA GLY A 169 5.77 -1.17 -20.38
C GLY A 169 6.93 -0.38 -19.77
N GLU A 170 7.38 0.65 -20.48
CA GLU A 170 8.56 1.43 -20.09
C GLU A 170 8.41 2.13 -18.74
N HIS A 171 7.20 2.56 -18.40
CA HIS A 171 6.86 3.19 -17.14
C HIS A 171 6.00 2.25 -16.30
N HIS A 172 6.64 1.55 -15.36
CA HIS A 172 5.97 0.60 -14.48
C HIS A 172 6.23 0.98 -13.00
N PRO A 173 5.42 1.88 -12.43
CA PRO A 173 5.53 2.26 -11.03
C PRO A 173 5.25 1.09 -10.10
N ILE A 174 6.03 0.97 -9.01
CA ILE A 174 5.82 -0.02 -7.94
C ILE A 174 5.80 0.60 -6.55
N ALA A 175 6.19 1.87 -6.40
CA ALA A 175 6.01 2.63 -5.18
C ALA A 175 5.74 4.09 -5.54
N TRP A 176 4.77 4.68 -4.85
CA TRP A 176 4.33 6.06 -5.09
C TRP A 176 3.67 6.67 -3.86
N TYR A 177 3.51 8.00 -3.90
CA TYR A 177 2.75 8.75 -2.92
C TYR A 177 1.99 9.90 -3.57
N HIS A 178 0.98 10.41 -2.94
CA HIS A 178 0.24 11.60 -3.37
C HIS A 178 -0.65 12.13 -2.26
N ASP A 179 -1.03 13.39 -2.39
CA ASP A 179 -2.15 13.97 -1.64
C ASP A 179 -3.45 13.59 -2.35
N TYR A 180 -4.46 13.21 -1.58
CA TYR A 180 -5.75 12.83 -2.11
C TYR A 180 -6.87 13.20 -1.16
N ASP A 181 -7.90 13.89 -1.67
CA ASP A 181 -9.16 14.20 -1.01
C ASP A 181 -9.01 14.77 0.42
N GLY A 182 -7.97 15.58 0.65
CA GLY A 182 -7.66 16.20 1.94
C GLY A 182 -6.64 15.45 2.81
N GLY A 183 -6.38 14.19 2.52
CA GLY A 183 -5.37 13.38 3.19
C GLY A 183 -4.16 13.10 2.31
N ARG A 184 -3.39 12.07 2.70
CA ARG A 184 -2.18 11.65 2.00
C ARG A 184 -2.11 10.13 1.91
N ALA A 185 -1.59 9.64 0.80
CA ALA A 185 -1.47 8.22 0.51
C ALA A 185 -0.04 7.85 0.11
N PHE A 186 0.37 6.66 0.51
CA PHE A 186 1.60 6.00 0.11
C PHE A 186 1.28 4.56 -0.28
N TYR A 187 1.93 4.06 -1.31
CA TYR A 187 1.82 2.66 -1.71
C TYR A 187 3.19 2.06 -2.01
N THR A 188 3.38 0.82 -1.61
CA THR A 188 4.48 -0.03 -2.04
C THR A 188 3.96 -1.37 -2.51
N GLU A 189 4.38 -1.77 -3.70
CA GLU A 189 4.03 -3.08 -4.28
C GLU A 189 4.77 -4.23 -3.59
N MET A 190 5.96 -3.97 -3.05
CA MET A 190 6.75 -4.97 -2.33
C MET A 190 6.06 -5.46 -1.06
N GLY A 191 6.13 -6.75 -0.77
CA GLY A 191 5.55 -7.33 0.44
C GLY A 191 4.84 -8.67 0.26
N HIS A 192 5.01 -9.35 -0.87
CA HIS A 192 4.55 -10.74 -1.04
C HIS A 192 5.38 -11.70 -0.18
N THR A 193 6.67 -11.46 -0.07
CA THR A 193 7.61 -12.28 0.72
C THR A 193 7.85 -11.68 2.10
N ASP A 194 8.38 -12.47 3.03
CA ASP A 194 8.72 -12.03 4.39
C ASP A 194 9.98 -11.14 4.45
N GLU A 195 10.72 -11.00 3.33
CA GLU A 195 11.99 -10.26 3.22
C GLU A 195 11.80 -8.78 2.86
#